data_36ca93d171b6c706e8cbcf2dcaf13508
#
_entry.id   36ca93d171b6c706e8cbcf2dcaf13508
#
_cell.length_a   1.000
_cell.length_b   1.000
_cell.length_c   1.000
_cell.angle_alpha   90.00
_cell.angle_beta   90.00
_cell.angle_gamma   90.00
#
_symmetry.space_group_name_H-M   'P 1'
#
loop_
_entity.id
_entity.type
_entity.pdbx_description
1 polymer ?
#
loop_
_entity_poly.entity_id
_entity_poly.type
_entity_poly.pdbx_seq_one_letter_code
_entity_poly.pdbx_strand_id
1 'polypeptide(L)'
;MISASMPYEKCFKSIKGKNIAYVDVGEGCPIVLLHGNPTSSYLWRNVIPHLEGVGRVIAPDLIGQGDSEKLPDNEGPKRYSFEIAYDYLEGLLEELDVTADVTLVVHDWGSALGFHWARHHSEAVKGIAYMEAIVCPVTWDDWPESARGIFKGFRSDKGEDLVLQRNMFVEAVLPSSVIRQMGDEEMDHYRKAFSTVSERQPTLNWPRQIPIDGEPPHMVDLVTSYGEWMAGNEDLPKLFINADPGSILTGKARKFCRTWPNQKEVTVAGTHFIQEDSPAEIGIAVAEWLKTI
;
A
#
# COMPACT_ATOMS: atom_id res chain seq x y z
N MET A 1 15.89 -16.82 -0.91
CA MET A 1 15.00 -17.31 -2.00
C MET A 1 13.61 -16.78 -1.70
N ILE A 2 12.93 -16.18 -2.67
CA ILE A 2 11.57 -15.63 -2.49
C ILE A 2 10.57 -16.81 -2.53
N SER A 3 9.75 -16.94 -1.46
CA SER A 3 8.76 -18.03 -1.33
C SER A 3 7.41 -17.58 -1.87
N ALA A 4 6.72 -18.49 -2.57
CA ALA A 4 5.32 -18.32 -2.96
C ALA A 4 4.36 -18.58 -1.79
N SER A 5 4.75 -19.41 -0.81
CA SER A 5 3.84 -19.77 0.27
C SER A 5 3.62 -18.61 1.26
N MET A 6 2.39 -18.52 1.79
CA MET A 6 2.01 -17.64 2.89
C MET A 6 2.05 -18.45 4.19
N PRO A 7 3.13 -18.33 5.01
CA PRO A 7 3.28 -19.17 6.20
C PRO A 7 2.46 -18.69 7.40
N TYR A 8 1.82 -17.53 7.30
CA TYR A 8 1.12 -16.90 8.40
C TYR A 8 -0.39 -17.17 8.32
N GLU A 9 -0.96 -17.60 9.43
CA GLU A 9 -2.41 -17.70 9.59
C GLU A 9 -3.04 -16.31 9.64
N LYS A 10 -4.25 -16.20 9.09
CA LYS A 10 -5.02 -14.96 9.14
C LYS A 10 -5.87 -14.91 10.40
N CYS A 11 -5.78 -13.79 11.10
CA CYS A 11 -6.74 -13.35 12.09
C CYS A 11 -7.87 -12.57 11.41
N PHE A 12 -9.01 -12.48 12.09
CA PHE A 12 -10.17 -11.73 11.61
C PHE A 12 -10.76 -10.87 12.74
N LYS A 13 -11.10 -9.62 12.39
CA LYS A 13 -11.79 -8.71 13.30
C LYS A 13 -13.01 -8.13 12.60
N SER A 14 -14.14 -8.08 13.31
CA SER A 14 -15.35 -7.47 12.77
C SER A 14 -15.31 -5.96 12.96
N ILE A 15 -15.20 -5.21 11.86
CA ILE A 15 -15.20 -3.75 11.82
C ILE A 15 -16.43 -3.31 11.03
N LYS A 16 -17.27 -2.46 11.63
CA LYS A 16 -18.53 -1.99 10.98
C LYS A 16 -19.36 -3.13 10.37
N GLY A 17 -19.36 -4.31 11.03
CA GLY A 17 -20.09 -5.51 10.58
C GLY A 17 -19.47 -6.28 9.42
N LYS A 18 -18.22 -5.99 9.06
CA LYS A 18 -17.43 -6.71 8.05
C LYS A 18 -16.18 -7.31 8.67
N ASN A 19 -15.84 -8.53 8.27
CA ASN A 19 -14.64 -9.19 8.73
C ASN A 19 -13.42 -8.67 7.96
N ILE A 20 -12.49 -8.05 8.67
CA ILE A 20 -11.19 -7.63 8.15
C ILE A 20 -10.17 -8.69 8.52
N ALA A 21 -9.49 -9.21 7.51
CA ALA A 21 -8.42 -10.18 7.67
C ALA A 21 -7.09 -9.47 7.92
N TYR A 22 -6.24 -10.04 8.76
CA TYR A 22 -4.90 -9.51 9.01
C TYR A 22 -3.96 -10.62 9.48
N VAL A 23 -2.66 -10.40 9.31
CA VAL A 23 -1.60 -11.16 10.00
C VAL A 23 -1.24 -10.40 11.28
N ASP A 24 -1.03 -11.12 12.38
CA ASP A 24 -0.59 -10.56 13.66
C ASP A 24 0.43 -11.52 14.27
N VAL A 25 1.72 -11.15 14.24
CA VAL A 25 2.83 -12.00 14.69
C VAL A 25 3.92 -11.17 15.37
N GLY A 26 4.70 -11.82 16.24
CA GLY A 26 5.70 -11.15 17.06
C GLY A 26 5.09 -10.45 18.26
N GLU A 27 5.93 -9.76 19.05
CA GLU A 27 5.56 -9.07 20.28
C GLU A 27 6.28 -7.72 20.39
N GLY A 28 5.73 -6.77 21.13
CA GLY A 28 6.34 -5.45 21.37
C GLY A 28 5.62 -4.32 20.65
N CYS A 29 6.35 -3.27 20.25
CA CYS A 29 5.77 -2.10 19.59
C CYS A 29 5.19 -2.49 18.22
N PRO A 30 4.02 -1.91 17.84
CA PRO A 30 3.36 -2.23 16.58
C PRO A 30 4.18 -1.82 15.35
N ILE A 31 4.31 -2.74 14.40
CA ILE A 31 4.84 -2.51 13.05
C ILE A 31 3.72 -2.83 12.08
N VAL A 32 3.07 -1.80 11.53
CA VAL A 32 1.91 -1.94 10.66
C VAL A 32 2.34 -1.91 9.21
N LEU A 33 2.11 -3.00 8.47
CA LEU A 33 2.47 -3.15 7.06
C LEU A 33 1.26 -2.90 6.17
N LEU A 34 1.20 -1.75 5.49
CA LEU A 34 0.07 -1.38 4.65
C LEU A 34 0.37 -1.59 3.17
N HIS A 35 -0.35 -2.51 2.56
CA HIS A 35 -0.33 -2.78 1.13
C HIS A 35 -1.25 -1.82 0.35
N GLY A 36 -1.22 -1.90 -0.97
CA GLY A 36 -2.10 -1.16 -1.86
C GLY A 36 -2.83 -2.03 -2.89
N ASN A 37 -3.08 -1.49 -4.06
CA ASN A 37 -3.85 -2.13 -5.10
C ASN A 37 -2.94 -2.85 -6.14
N PRO A 38 -3.21 -4.07 -6.54
CA PRO A 38 -4.30 -5.00 -6.20
C PRO A 38 -3.82 -6.10 -5.23
N THR A 39 -3.09 -5.74 -4.21
CA THR A 39 -2.39 -6.69 -3.35
C THR A 39 -3.13 -6.96 -2.02
N SER A 40 -2.45 -7.57 -1.09
CA SER A 40 -2.92 -7.90 0.26
C SER A 40 -1.71 -8.05 1.19
N SER A 41 -1.91 -8.48 2.43
CA SER A 41 -0.81 -8.85 3.32
C SER A 41 0.12 -9.93 2.72
N TYR A 42 -0.34 -10.68 1.72
CA TYR A 42 0.49 -11.62 0.96
C TYR A 42 1.75 -10.97 0.36
N LEU A 43 1.66 -9.69 -0.03
CA LEU A 43 2.80 -8.92 -0.53
C LEU A 43 3.96 -8.89 0.47
N TRP A 44 3.65 -8.91 1.77
CA TRP A 44 4.62 -8.81 2.85
C TRP A 44 5.16 -10.14 3.35
N ARG A 45 4.71 -11.31 2.82
CA ARG A 45 5.04 -12.66 3.30
C ARG A 45 6.53 -12.94 3.45
N ASN A 46 7.36 -12.38 2.58
CA ASN A 46 8.81 -12.53 2.62
C ASN A 46 9.53 -11.36 3.33
N VAL A 47 8.81 -10.32 3.74
CA VAL A 47 9.32 -9.19 4.54
C VAL A 47 9.10 -9.47 6.04
N ILE A 48 7.94 -9.97 6.42
CA ILE A 48 7.52 -10.25 7.81
C ILE A 48 8.59 -11.05 8.58
N PRO A 49 9.24 -12.11 8.05
CA PRO A 49 10.24 -12.90 8.79
C PRO A 49 11.43 -12.10 9.33
N HIS A 50 11.70 -10.92 8.74
CA HIS A 50 12.76 -10.03 9.20
C HIS A 50 12.32 -9.07 10.31
N LEU A 51 11.00 -8.96 10.57
CA LEU A 51 10.40 -7.99 11.47
C LEU A 51 9.78 -8.60 12.73
N GLU A 52 9.31 -9.84 12.68
CA GLU A 52 8.64 -10.52 13.79
C GLU A 52 9.50 -10.68 15.06
N GLY A 53 10.83 -10.58 14.91
CA GLY A 53 11.78 -10.60 16.04
C GLY A 53 12.10 -9.21 16.60
N VAL A 54 11.55 -8.12 16.02
CA VAL A 54 11.85 -6.73 16.44
C VAL A 54 10.61 -5.94 16.84
N GLY A 55 9.41 -6.47 16.66
CA GLY A 55 8.15 -5.87 17.08
C GLY A 55 6.95 -6.75 16.78
N ARG A 56 5.74 -6.29 17.16
CA ARG A 56 4.45 -6.91 16.78
C ARG A 56 4.09 -6.49 15.37
N VAL A 57 4.18 -7.39 14.43
CA VAL A 57 3.89 -7.13 13.00
C VAL A 57 2.40 -7.35 12.74
N ILE A 58 1.74 -6.30 12.27
CA ILE A 58 0.33 -6.31 11.89
C ILE A 58 0.25 -5.98 10.39
N ALA A 59 -0.22 -6.92 9.57
CA ALA A 59 -0.39 -6.72 8.14
C ALA A 59 -1.86 -6.97 7.75
N PRO A 60 -2.70 -5.92 7.71
CA PRO A 60 -4.09 -6.07 7.31
C PRO A 60 -4.23 -6.31 5.80
N ASP A 61 -5.32 -6.99 5.43
CA ASP A 61 -5.87 -6.94 4.09
C ASP A 61 -6.90 -5.80 4.06
N LEU A 62 -6.73 -4.84 3.18
CA LEU A 62 -7.69 -3.73 3.05
C LEU A 62 -9.08 -4.26 2.69
N ILE A 63 -10.14 -3.56 3.12
CA ILE A 63 -11.52 -3.94 2.79
C ILE A 63 -11.68 -4.24 1.29
N GLY A 64 -12.27 -5.38 0.97
CA GLY A 64 -12.45 -5.81 -0.42
C GLY A 64 -11.22 -6.42 -1.09
N GLN A 65 -10.07 -6.51 -0.42
CA GLN A 65 -8.83 -7.11 -0.94
C GLN A 65 -8.40 -8.29 -0.06
N GLY A 66 -7.53 -9.14 -0.59
CA GLY A 66 -7.08 -10.34 0.13
C GLY A 66 -8.22 -11.22 0.62
N ASP A 67 -8.14 -11.61 1.88
CA ASP A 67 -9.16 -12.41 2.57
C ASP A 67 -10.15 -11.54 3.38
N SER A 68 -10.04 -10.20 3.33
CA SER A 68 -11.04 -9.30 3.90
C SER A 68 -12.37 -9.36 3.14
N GLU A 69 -13.46 -9.19 3.89
CA GLU A 69 -14.81 -9.29 3.35
C GLU A 69 -15.07 -8.23 2.26
N LYS A 70 -15.90 -8.58 1.30
CA LYS A 70 -16.32 -7.69 0.20
C LYS A 70 -17.51 -6.84 0.62
N LEU A 71 -17.53 -5.59 0.18
CA LEU A 71 -18.70 -4.74 0.30
C LEU A 71 -19.75 -5.12 -0.77
N PRO A 72 -21.04 -5.14 -0.42
CA PRO A 72 -22.08 -5.57 -1.33
C PRO A 72 -22.32 -4.57 -2.47
N ASP A 73 -22.78 -5.07 -3.62
CA ASP A 73 -22.98 -4.27 -4.83
C ASP A 73 -24.02 -3.14 -4.67
N ASN A 74 -24.97 -3.32 -3.76
CA ASN A 74 -25.99 -2.31 -3.47
C ASN A 74 -25.45 -1.04 -2.78
N GLU A 75 -24.22 -1.05 -2.30
CA GLU A 75 -23.51 0.14 -1.83
C GLU A 75 -22.95 1.01 -2.98
N GLY A 76 -23.12 0.53 -4.21
CA GLY A 76 -22.83 1.29 -5.41
C GLY A 76 -21.36 1.17 -5.90
N PRO A 77 -21.05 1.86 -7.02
CA PRO A 77 -19.78 1.72 -7.71
C PRO A 77 -18.59 2.38 -6.97
N LYS A 78 -18.85 3.26 -5.99
CA LYS A 78 -17.81 3.95 -5.19
C LYS A 78 -17.56 3.32 -3.83
N ARG A 79 -18.08 2.10 -3.58
CA ARG A 79 -18.00 1.41 -2.28
C ARG A 79 -16.58 1.12 -1.77
N TYR A 80 -15.57 1.33 -2.60
CA TYR A 80 -14.16 1.25 -2.21
C TYR A 80 -13.45 2.60 -2.44
N SER A 81 -14.06 3.69 -1.93
CA SER A 81 -13.37 4.98 -1.89
C SER A 81 -12.26 4.98 -0.85
N PHE A 82 -11.38 5.98 -0.94
CA PHE A 82 -10.32 6.18 0.05
C PHE A 82 -10.89 6.30 1.46
N GLU A 83 -11.94 7.10 1.64
CA GLU A 83 -12.55 7.36 2.93
C GLU A 83 -13.14 6.07 3.54
N ILE A 84 -13.81 5.26 2.72
CA ILE A 84 -14.37 3.98 3.18
C ILE A 84 -13.24 3.03 3.59
N ALA A 85 -12.19 2.92 2.79
CA ALA A 85 -11.05 2.07 3.12
C ALA A 85 -10.30 2.56 4.37
N TYR A 86 -10.17 3.87 4.53
CA TYR A 86 -9.60 4.50 5.72
C TYR A 86 -10.41 4.18 6.98
N ASP A 87 -11.72 4.34 6.92
CA ASP A 87 -12.63 4.05 8.02
C ASP A 87 -12.53 2.59 8.54
N TYR A 88 -12.35 1.63 7.62
CA TYR A 88 -12.14 0.23 8.01
C TYR A 88 -10.75 -0.01 8.59
N LEU A 89 -9.72 0.62 8.03
CA LEU A 89 -8.36 0.53 8.54
C LEU A 89 -8.25 1.15 9.94
N GLU A 90 -8.76 2.36 10.13
CA GLU A 90 -8.76 3.07 11.40
C GLU A 90 -9.46 2.25 12.49
N GLY A 91 -10.69 1.78 12.21
CA GLY A 91 -11.43 0.93 13.13
C GLY A 91 -10.71 -0.39 13.45
N LEU A 92 -9.96 -0.97 12.50
CA LEU A 92 -9.15 -2.16 12.78
C LEU A 92 -7.98 -1.82 13.72
N LEU A 93 -7.25 -0.75 13.47
CA LEU A 93 -6.11 -0.34 14.30
C LEU A 93 -6.55 0.00 15.73
N GLU A 94 -7.70 0.68 15.90
CA GLU A 94 -8.31 0.92 17.21
C GLU A 94 -8.64 -0.39 17.94
N GLU A 95 -9.30 -1.33 17.28
CA GLU A 95 -9.70 -2.63 17.86
C GLU A 95 -8.53 -3.57 18.15
N LEU A 96 -7.35 -3.29 17.61
CA LEU A 96 -6.10 -4.01 17.87
C LEU A 96 -5.19 -3.28 18.87
N ASP A 97 -5.68 -2.21 19.51
CA ASP A 97 -4.93 -1.36 20.45
C ASP A 97 -3.63 -0.78 19.86
N VAL A 98 -3.64 -0.41 18.57
CA VAL A 98 -2.50 0.23 17.89
C VAL A 98 -2.53 1.73 18.15
N THR A 99 -2.08 2.14 19.34
CA THR A 99 -2.29 3.51 19.87
C THR A 99 -1.01 4.23 20.28
N ALA A 100 0.14 3.56 20.34
CA ALA A 100 1.41 4.15 20.75
C ALA A 100 2.61 3.41 20.11
N ASP A 101 3.70 4.13 19.95
CA ASP A 101 4.98 3.63 19.42
C ASP A 101 4.85 2.90 18.05
N VAL A 102 3.88 3.33 17.24
CA VAL A 102 3.54 2.69 15.97
C VAL A 102 4.56 3.00 14.90
N THR A 103 5.15 1.98 14.31
CA THR A 103 5.91 2.12 13.07
C THR A 103 5.04 1.71 11.89
N LEU A 104 4.88 2.61 10.93
CA LEU A 104 4.20 2.31 9.67
C LEU A 104 5.22 1.90 8.60
N VAL A 105 4.94 0.82 7.88
CA VAL A 105 5.69 0.39 6.69
C VAL A 105 4.71 0.33 5.53
N VAL A 106 4.83 1.26 4.60
CA VAL A 106 3.74 1.57 3.68
C VAL A 106 4.16 1.55 2.21
N HIS A 107 3.26 1.07 1.37
CA HIS A 107 3.44 0.93 -0.06
C HIS A 107 2.17 1.30 -0.83
N ASP A 108 2.30 1.93 -2.00
CA ASP A 108 1.19 2.28 -2.91
C ASP A 108 0.05 3.00 -2.17
N TRP A 109 -1.20 2.58 -2.29
CA TRP A 109 -2.33 3.15 -1.56
C TRP A 109 -2.24 2.99 -0.05
N GLY A 110 -1.54 1.96 0.43
CA GLY A 110 -1.21 1.84 1.85
C GLY A 110 -0.37 3.01 2.34
N SER A 111 0.41 3.65 1.48
CA SER A 111 1.13 4.88 1.85
C SER A 111 0.20 6.07 2.04
N ALA A 112 -0.77 6.26 1.16
CA ALA A 112 -1.75 7.34 1.31
C ALA A 112 -2.59 7.16 2.58
N LEU A 113 -3.05 5.93 2.85
CA LEU A 113 -3.78 5.58 4.08
C LEU A 113 -2.91 5.78 5.32
N GLY A 114 -1.68 5.29 5.29
CA GLY A 114 -0.75 5.38 6.42
C GLY A 114 -0.29 6.81 6.72
N PHE A 115 0.02 7.63 5.71
CA PHE A 115 0.37 9.03 5.90
C PHE A 115 -0.83 9.85 6.43
N HIS A 116 -2.03 9.56 5.92
CA HIS A 116 -3.24 10.20 6.40
C HIS A 116 -3.51 9.83 7.85
N TRP A 117 -3.41 8.55 8.22
CA TRP A 117 -3.54 8.07 9.59
C TRP A 117 -2.48 8.70 10.51
N ALA A 118 -1.22 8.68 10.12
CA ALA A 118 -0.12 9.25 10.89
C ALA A 118 -0.30 10.74 11.19
N ARG A 119 -0.83 11.50 10.22
CA ARG A 119 -1.11 12.92 10.41
C ARG A 119 -2.19 13.18 11.47
N HIS A 120 -3.19 12.28 11.59
CA HIS A 120 -4.27 12.40 12.57
C HIS A 120 -3.90 11.81 13.94
N HIS A 121 -2.93 10.91 13.98
CA HIS A 121 -2.47 10.22 15.18
C HIS A 121 -0.97 10.45 15.44
N SER A 122 -0.49 11.68 15.20
CA SER A 122 0.95 11.99 15.22
C SER A 122 1.66 11.60 16.51
N GLU A 123 0.98 11.70 17.65
CA GLU A 123 1.49 11.31 18.95
C GLU A 123 1.68 9.79 19.12
N ALA A 124 1.00 8.99 18.31
CA ALA A 124 1.10 7.53 18.32
C ALA A 124 2.23 7.01 17.45
N VAL A 125 2.72 7.81 16.50
CA VAL A 125 3.66 7.35 15.46
C VAL A 125 5.09 7.49 15.91
N LYS A 126 5.81 6.37 15.97
CA LYS A 126 7.25 6.29 16.23
C LYS A 126 8.08 6.59 14.98
N GLY A 127 7.65 6.15 13.81
CA GLY A 127 8.35 6.38 12.55
C GLY A 127 7.62 5.79 11.35
N ILE A 128 8.04 6.18 10.14
CA ILE A 128 7.42 5.74 8.89
C ILE A 128 8.49 5.28 7.90
N ALA A 129 8.43 4.00 7.49
CA ALA A 129 9.15 3.47 6.34
C ALA A 129 8.21 3.43 5.12
N TYR A 130 8.64 3.94 3.97
CA TYR A 130 7.79 4.01 2.79
C TYR A 130 8.56 3.69 1.51
N MET A 131 7.84 3.11 0.56
CA MET A 131 8.36 2.67 -0.72
C MET A 131 7.28 2.76 -1.80
N GLU A 132 7.66 3.15 -3.03
CA GLU A 132 6.74 3.30 -4.18
C GLU A 132 5.40 3.92 -3.75
N ALA A 133 5.50 5.07 -3.06
CA ALA A 133 4.44 5.72 -2.30
C ALA A 133 3.79 6.88 -3.09
N ILE A 134 2.55 7.20 -2.76
CA ILE A 134 1.82 8.37 -3.26
C ILE A 134 2.15 9.56 -2.34
N VAL A 135 3.14 10.35 -2.72
CA VAL A 135 3.72 11.40 -1.85
C VAL A 135 3.25 12.83 -2.18
N CYS A 136 2.79 13.05 -3.40
CA CYS A 136 2.27 14.33 -3.88
C CYS A 136 1.36 14.12 -5.10
N PRO A 137 0.48 15.08 -5.43
CA PRO A 137 -0.21 15.08 -6.71
C PRO A 137 0.77 15.16 -7.89
N VAL A 138 0.44 14.47 -8.97
CA VAL A 138 1.27 14.37 -10.17
C VAL A 138 0.50 14.80 -11.43
N THR A 139 1.21 14.96 -12.53
CA THR A 139 0.62 15.15 -13.86
C THR A 139 0.78 13.89 -14.69
N TRP A 140 0.10 13.79 -15.83
CA TRP A 140 0.32 12.69 -16.76
C TRP A 140 1.76 12.66 -17.31
N ASP A 141 2.47 13.79 -17.32
CA ASP A 141 3.87 13.81 -17.72
C ASP A 141 4.81 13.27 -16.65
N ASP A 142 4.43 13.40 -15.37
CA ASP A 142 5.13 12.76 -14.25
C ASP A 142 4.83 11.24 -14.14
N TRP A 143 3.70 10.77 -14.73
CA TRP A 143 3.30 9.37 -14.68
C TRP A 143 4.14 8.50 -15.62
N PRO A 144 4.53 7.26 -15.23
CA PRO A 144 5.35 6.39 -16.06
C PRO A 144 4.80 6.24 -17.48
N GLU A 145 5.62 6.53 -18.48
CA GLU A 145 5.21 6.55 -19.89
C GLU A 145 4.61 5.21 -20.33
N SER A 146 5.23 4.10 -19.93
CA SER A 146 4.77 2.74 -20.23
C SER A 146 3.40 2.40 -19.65
N ALA A 147 3.05 2.99 -18.49
CA ALA A 147 1.78 2.76 -17.80
C ALA A 147 0.70 3.81 -18.14
N ARG A 148 1.08 4.95 -18.74
CA ARG A 148 0.18 6.09 -18.99
C ARG A 148 -1.06 5.70 -19.80
N GLY A 149 -0.89 4.90 -20.85
CA GLY A 149 -1.99 4.48 -21.72
C GLY A 149 -3.03 3.63 -20.99
N ILE A 150 -2.58 2.63 -20.23
CA ILE A 150 -3.49 1.72 -19.51
C ILE A 150 -4.21 2.45 -18.36
N PHE A 151 -3.52 3.33 -17.62
CA PHE A 151 -4.15 4.10 -16.53
C PHE A 151 -5.14 5.14 -17.03
N LYS A 152 -4.90 5.79 -18.18
CA LYS A 152 -5.92 6.62 -18.87
C LYS A 152 -7.13 5.77 -19.26
N GLY A 153 -6.92 4.54 -19.71
CA GLY A 153 -7.99 3.57 -20.00
C GLY A 153 -8.84 3.25 -18.77
N PHE A 154 -8.23 2.93 -17.62
CA PHE A 154 -8.93 2.63 -16.37
C PHE A 154 -9.77 3.79 -15.85
N ARG A 155 -9.34 5.03 -16.10
CA ARG A 155 -10.02 6.26 -15.69
C ARG A 155 -11.08 6.76 -16.69
N SER A 156 -11.20 6.11 -17.83
CA SER A 156 -12.22 6.40 -18.86
C SER A 156 -13.44 5.46 -18.75
N ASP A 157 -14.40 5.64 -19.64
CA ASP A 157 -15.57 4.75 -19.77
C ASP A 157 -15.19 3.29 -20.13
N LYS A 158 -13.98 3.08 -20.67
CA LYS A 158 -13.45 1.73 -20.94
C LYS A 158 -12.96 1.00 -19.67
N GLY A 159 -12.83 1.70 -18.56
CA GLY A 159 -12.26 1.17 -17.33
C GLY A 159 -13.02 -0.04 -16.79
N GLU A 160 -14.34 -0.05 -16.91
CA GLU A 160 -15.16 -1.18 -16.46
C GLU A 160 -14.90 -2.44 -17.31
N ASP A 161 -14.80 -2.34 -18.64
CA ASP A 161 -14.41 -3.48 -19.48
C ASP A 161 -12.99 -3.96 -19.15
N LEU A 162 -12.03 -3.03 -19.11
CA LEU A 162 -10.61 -3.37 -18.89
C LEU A 162 -10.37 -4.02 -17.53
N VAL A 163 -10.96 -3.46 -16.47
CA VAL A 163 -10.68 -3.91 -15.09
C VAL A 163 -11.68 -4.96 -14.63
N LEU A 164 -12.99 -4.70 -14.75
CA LEU A 164 -13.98 -5.61 -14.20
C LEU A 164 -14.17 -6.86 -15.07
N GLN A 165 -14.20 -6.73 -16.40
CA GLN A 165 -14.39 -7.89 -17.29
C GLN A 165 -13.08 -8.63 -17.55
N ARG A 166 -12.00 -7.91 -17.89
CA ARG A 166 -10.72 -8.53 -18.30
C ARG A 166 -9.72 -8.69 -17.16
N ASN A 167 -10.01 -8.18 -15.96
CA ASN A 167 -9.12 -8.24 -14.80
C ASN A 167 -7.69 -7.70 -15.08
N MET A 168 -7.57 -6.69 -15.93
CA MET A 168 -6.25 -6.26 -16.44
C MET A 168 -5.34 -5.70 -15.35
N PHE A 169 -5.89 -5.23 -14.22
CA PHE A 169 -5.04 -4.77 -13.14
C PHE A 169 -4.22 -5.93 -12.54
N VAL A 170 -4.87 -7.07 -12.28
CA VAL A 170 -4.22 -8.27 -11.73
C VAL A 170 -3.44 -9.03 -12.80
N GLU A 171 -4.00 -9.18 -14.02
CA GLU A 171 -3.41 -10.05 -15.04
C GLU A 171 -2.33 -9.36 -15.89
N ALA A 172 -2.30 -8.03 -15.95
CA ALA A 172 -1.34 -7.30 -16.74
C ALA A 172 -0.49 -6.33 -15.94
N VAL A 173 -1.11 -5.43 -15.13
CA VAL A 173 -0.35 -4.38 -14.41
C VAL A 173 0.52 -4.99 -13.33
N LEU A 174 -0.02 -5.87 -12.49
CA LEU A 174 0.72 -6.49 -11.39
C LEU A 174 1.98 -7.22 -11.90
N PRO A 175 1.92 -8.21 -12.80
CA PRO A 175 3.12 -8.94 -13.22
C PRO A 175 4.10 -8.09 -14.02
N SER A 176 3.64 -7.05 -14.74
CA SER A 176 4.53 -6.14 -15.47
C SER A 176 5.23 -5.11 -14.57
N SER A 177 4.84 -5.03 -13.31
CA SER A 177 5.38 -4.10 -12.30
C SER A 177 6.26 -4.81 -11.26
N VAL A 178 6.82 -5.97 -11.63
CA VAL A 178 7.84 -6.75 -10.90
C VAL A 178 8.96 -7.05 -11.89
N ILE A 179 10.23 -6.99 -11.45
CA ILE A 179 11.38 -7.28 -12.33
C ILE A 179 11.46 -8.78 -12.63
N ARG A 180 11.34 -9.61 -11.58
CA ARG A 180 11.34 -11.06 -11.74
C ARG A 180 10.03 -11.56 -12.35
N GLN A 181 10.06 -12.71 -12.94
CA GLN A 181 8.84 -13.40 -13.34
C GLN A 181 8.22 -14.11 -12.12
N MET A 182 6.99 -13.74 -11.76
CA MET A 182 6.23 -14.45 -10.74
C MET A 182 5.72 -15.79 -11.28
N GLY A 183 5.68 -16.82 -10.42
CA GLY A 183 5.11 -18.13 -10.75
C GLY A 183 3.59 -18.15 -10.66
N ASP A 184 2.98 -19.21 -11.20
CA ASP A 184 1.52 -19.36 -11.18
C ASP A 184 0.95 -19.40 -9.77
N GLU A 185 1.62 -20.06 -8.81
CA GLU A 185 1.23 -20.11 -7.39
C GLU A 185 1.14 -18.70 -6.79
N GLU A 186 2.13 -17.85 -7.05
CA GLU A 186 2.14 -16.46 -6.58
C GLU A 186 0.99 -15.64 -7.20
N MET A 187 0.80 -15.79 -8.51
CA MET A 187 -0.28 -15.10 -9.21
C MET A 187 -1.66 -15.57 -8.77
N ASP A 188 -1.83 -16.85 -8.42
CA ASP A 188 -3.09 -17.39 -7.92
C ASP A 188 -3.46 -16.82 -6.53
N HIS A 189 -2.48 -16.54 -5.68
CA HIS A 189 -2.72 -15.81 -4.44
C HIS A 189 -3.31 -14.42 -4.70
N TYR A 190 -2.79 -13.69 -5.67
CA TYR A 190 -3.33 -12.37 -6.03
C TYR A 190 -4.68 -12.44 -6.73
N ARG A 191 -4.91 -13.43 -7.60
CA ARG A 191 -6.16 -13.66 -8.34
C ARG A 191 -7.33 -13.99 -7.42
N LYS A 192 -7.07 -14.74 -6.35
CA LYS A 192 -8.10 -15.27 -5.42
C LYS A 192 -9.05 -14.19 -4.93
N ALA A 193 -8.57 -13.00 -4.61
CA ALA A 193 -9.36 -11.89 -4.09
C ALA A 193 -10.27 -11.23 -5.14
N PHE A 194 -10.05 -11.51 -6.44
CA PHE A 194 -10.66 -10.82 -7.58
C PHE A 194 -11.22 -11.80 -8.61
N SER A 195 -11.79 -12.91 -8.13
CA SER A 195 -12.24 -14.02 -8.97
C SER A 195 -13.50 -13.69 -9.80
N THR A 196 -14.38 -12.85 -9.27
CA THR A 196 -15.62 -12.43 -9.94
C THR A 196 -15.58 -10.97 -10.38
N VAL A 197 -16.46 -10.59 -11.30
CA VAL A 197 -16.60 -9.20 -11.79
C VAL A 197 -16.83 -8.21 -10.63
N SER A 198 -17.72 -8.56 -9.70
CA SER A 198 -18.03 -7.72 -8.53
C SER A 198 -16.85 -7.55 -7.58
N GLU A 199 -16.07 -8.62 -7.36
CA GLU A 199 -14.91 -8.59 -6.48
C GLU A 199 -13.76 -7.73 -7.03
N ARG A 200 -13.74 -7.44 -8.32
CA ARG A 200 -12.76 -6.56 -8.96
C ARG A 200 -13.03 -5.07 -8.79
N GLN A 201 -14.15 -4.69 -8.16
CA GLN A 201 -14.50 -3.28 -7.97
C GLN A 201 -13.40 -2.45 -7.26
N PRO A 202 -12.70 -2.94 -6.23
CA PRO A 202 -11.59 -2.19 -5.62
C PRO A 202 -10.50 -1.84 -6.65
N THR A 203 -10.13 -2.80 -7.53
CA THR A 203 -9.06 -2.60 -8.51
C THR A 203 -9.40 -1.58 -9.60
N LEU A 204 -10.68 -1.25 -9.77
CA LEU A 204 -11.16 -0.15 -10.61
C LEU A 204 -11.20 1.18 -9.85
N ASN A 205 -11.62 1.14 -8.58
CA ASN A 205 -11.81 2.36 -7.80
C ASN A 205 -10.47 3.05 -7.47
N TRP A 206 -9.46 2.27 -7.10
CA TRP A 206 -8.17 2.82 -6.70
C TRP A 206 -7.46 3.63 -7.81
N PRO A 207 -7.30 3.16 -9.06
CA PRO A 207 -6.66 3.96 -10.11
C PRO A 207 -7.45 5.22 -10.49
N ARG A 208 -8.77 5.24 -10.24
CA ARG A 208 -9.62 6.41 -10.48
C ARG A 208 -9.46 7.50 -9.44
N GLN A 209 -8.87 7.18 -8.29
CA GLN A 209 -8.64 8.11 -7.18
C GLN A 209 -7.22 8.68 -7.13
N ILE A 210 -6.28 8.18 -7.96
CA ILE A 210 -4.93 8.76 -8.02
C ILE A 210 -5.01 10.24 -8.43
N PRO A 211 -4.41 11.18 -7.65
CA PRO A 211 -4.49 12.61 -7.95
C PRO A 211 -3.59 12.99 -9.13
N ILE A 212 -4.12 12.88 -10.35
CA ILE A 212 -3.41 13.18 -11.61
C ILE A 212 -4.11 14.36 -12.31
N ASP A 213 -3.32 15.37 -12.73
CA ASP A 213 -3.81 16.60 -13.39
C ASP A 213 -4.94 17.30 -12.63
N GLY A 214 -4.88 17.32 -11.30
CA GLY A 214 -5.87 17.97 -10.46
C GLY A 214 -7.13 17.15 -10.18
N GLU A 215 -7.22 15.91 -10.67
CA GLU A 215 -8.40 15.07 -10.53
C GLU A 215 -8.11 13.72 -9.83
N PRO A 216 -8.98 13.28 -8.92
CA PRO A 216 -10.14 14.02 -8.37
C PRO A 216 -9.70 15.06 -7.33
N PRO A 217 -10.38 16.23 -7.23
CA PRO A 217 -9.92 17.36 -6.39
C PRO A 217 -9.76 17.00 -4.91
N HIS A 218 -10.71 16.26 -4.32
CA HIS A 218 -10.63 15.86 -2.91
C HIS A 218 -9.37 15.02 -2.61
N MET A 219 -8.92 14.19 -3.54
CA MET A 219 -7.67 13.43 -3.38
C MET A 219 -6.43 14.29 -3.58
N VAL A 220 -6.51 15.31 -4.45
CA VAL A 220 -5.44 16.31 -4.57
C VAL A 220 -5.23 17.02 -3.24
N ASP A 221 -6.31 17.50 -2.62
CA ASP A 221 -6.25 18.19 -1.32
C ASP A 221 -5.73 17.27 -0.21
N LEU A 222 -6.22 16.04 -0.16
CA LEU A 222 -5.81 15.04 0.82
C LEU A 222 -4.31 14.71 0.70
N VAL A 223 -3.85 14.40 -0.51
CA VAL A 223 -2.45 14.03 -0.79
C VAL A 223 -1.51 15.21 -0.56
N THR A 224 -1.91 16.42 -0.94
CA THR A 224 -1.16 17.64 -0.65
C THR A 224 -1.00 17.83 0.85
N SER A 225 -2.09 17.70 1.60
CA SER A 225 -2.14 17.92 3.04
C SER A 225 -1.20 17.01 3.84
N TYR A 226 -1.18 15.70 3.57
CA TYR A 226 -0.23 14.82 4.27
C TYR A 226 1.19 14.96 3.72
N GLY A 227 1.37 15.26 2.43
CA GLY A 227 2.69 15.50 1.86
C GLY A 227 3.39 16.71 2.45
N GLU A 228 2.65 17.81 2.66
CA GLU A 228 3.14 19.00 3.36
C GLU A 228 3.43 18.72 4.84
N TRP A 229 2.57 17.95 5.51
CA TRP A 229 2.81 17.53 6.89
C TRP A 229 4.09 16.69 7.02
N MET A 230 4.32 15.73 6.11
CA MET A 230 5.56 14.94 6.07
C MET A 230 6.80 15.80 5.83
N ALA A 231 6.68 16.81 4.95
CA ALA A 231 7.76 17.73 4.62
C ALA A 231 8.09 18.71 5.77
N GLY A 232 7.09 19.07 6.57
CA GLY A 232 7.26 19.99 7.70
C GLY A 232 7.57 19.31 9.04
N ASN A 233 7.53 17.98 9.13
CA ASN A 233 7.71 17.25 10.39
C ASN A 233 9.17 16.83 10.57
N GLU A 234 9.93 17.65 11.31
CA GLU A 234 11.36 17.44 11.59
C GLU A 234 11.61 16.33 12.62
N ASP A 235 10.67 16.10 13.52
CA ASP A 235 10.83 15.15 14.64
C ASP A 235 10.52 13.71 14.23
N LEU A 236 9.65 13.50 13.24
CA LEU A 236 9.23 12.18 12.79
C LEU A 236 10.34 11.46 12.00
N PRO A 237 10.89 10.33 12.52
CA PRO A 237 11.85 9.53 11.79
C PRO A 237 11.24 8.91 10.52
N LYS A 238 11.96 8.97 9.41
CA LYS A 238 11.53 8.42 8.13
C LYS A 238 12.60 7.50 7.55
N LEU A 239 12.16 6.42 6.92
CA LEU A 239 12.99 5.55 6.10
C LEU A 239 12.42 5.53 4.67
N PHE A 240 13.12 6.13 3.75
CA PHE A 240 12.80 6.03 2.33
C PHE A 240 13.47 4.80 1.73
N ILE A 241 12.70 3.80 1.31
CA ILE A 241 13.18 2.65 0.56
C ILE A 241 12.98 2.95 -0.92
N ASN A 242 14.04 3.46 -1.54
CA ASN A 242 14.05 3.85 -2.94
C ASN A 242 14.13 2.62 -3.83
N ALA A 243 13.20 2.48 -4.75
CA ALA A 243 13.23 1.44 -5.79
C ALA A 243 14.12 1.86 -6.97
N ASP A 244 14.94 0.94 -7.47
CA ASP A 244 15.73 1.14 -8.68
C ASP A 244 15.42 0.03 -9.70
N PRO A 245 14.83 0.39 -10.87
CA PRO A 245 14.54 1.73 -11.39
C PRO A 245 13.36 2.45 -10.74
N GLY A 246 12.45 1.74 -10.04
CA GLY A 246 11.21 2.25 -9.52
C GLY A 246 10.14 2.44 -10.60
N SER A 247 8.97 2.94 -10.18
CA SER A 247 7.84 3.18 -11.08
C SER A 247 7.14 4.51 -10.77
N ILE A 248 6.31 4.59 -9.73
CA ILE A 248 5.54 5.80 -9.42
C ILE A 248 6.33 6.81 -8.59
N LEU A 249 7.22 6.35 -7.71
CA LEU A 249 8.05 7.22 -6.89
C LEU A 249 9.37 7.55 -7.60
N THR A 250 9.23 8.21 -8.76
CA THR A 250 10.34 8.63 -9.63
C THR A 250 10.26 10.14 -9.92
N GLY A 251 11.19 10.69 -10.68
CA GLY A 251 11.14 12.06 -11.19
C GLY A 251 10.82 13.10 -10.11
N LYS A 252 9.71 13.82 -10.30
CA LYS A 252 9.24 14.89 -9.41
C LYS A 252 8.86 14.37 -8.02
N ALA A 253 8.12 13.26 -7.95
CA ALA A 253 7.69 12.68 -6.69
C ALA A 253 8.88 12.22 -5.82
N ARG A 254 9.87 11.56 -6.44
CA ARG A 254 11.11 11.15 -5.76
C ARG A 254 11.92 12.36 -5.27
N LYS A 255 12.01 13.41 -6.08
CA LYS A 255 12.68 14.64 -5.66
C LYS A 255 11.98 15.30 -4.48
N PHE A 256 10.65 15.31 -4.47
CA PHE A 256 9.86 15.89 -3.39
C PHE A 256 10.07 15.13 -2.08
N CYS A 257 9.88 13.81 -2.04
CA CYS A 257 10.06 13.06 -0.80
C CYS A 257 11.52 13.07 -0.28
N ARG A 258 12.52 13.25 -1.14
CA ARG A 258 13.93 13.44 -0.73
C ARG A 258 14.19 14.75 0.01
N THR A 259 13.26 15.71 -0.04
CA THR A 259 13.36 16.95 0.76
C THR A 259 12.83 16.79 2.18
N TRP A 260 12.20 15.67 2.51
CA TRP A 260 11.63 15.45 3.83
C TRP A 260 12.73 15.33 4.89
N PRO A 261 12.59 16.05 6.02
CA PRO A 261 13.59 16.04 7.09
C PRO A 261 13.58 14.71 7.85
N ASN A 262 14.63 14.48 8.68
CA ASN A 262 14.81 13.31 9.54
C ASN A 262 14.61 11.98 8.79
N GLN A 263 15.26 11.86 7.65
CA GLN A 263 15.07 10.74 6.73
C GLN A 263 16.38 10.02 6.44
N LYS A 264 16.36 8.68 6.55
CA LYS A 264 17.37 7.80 5.94
C LYS A 264 16.85 7.29 4.60
N GLU A 265 17.75 7.06 3.66
CA GLU A 265 17.43 6.44 2.36
C GLU A 265 18.26 5.17 2.18
N VAL A 266 17.61 4.11 1.70
CA VAL A 266 18.24 2.89 1.19
C VAL A 266 17.70 2.62 -0.20
N THR A 267 18.51 2.00 -1.07
CA THR A 267 18.07 1.67 -2.44
C THR A 267 18.05 0.15 -2.60
N VAL A 268 16.96 -0.37 -3.14
CA VAL A 268 16.79 -1.78 -3.48
C VAL A 268 16.38 -1.93 -4.95
N ALA A 269 16.67 -3.09 -5.53
CA ALA A 269 16.21 -3.40 -6.88
C ALA A 269 14.70 -3.61 -6.90
N GLY A 270 14.01 -3.06 -7.88
CA GLY A 270 12.56 -3.25 -8.04
C GLY A 270 11.91 -2.19 -8.91
N THR A 271 10.69 -2.47 -9.36
CA THR A 271 9.84 -1.51 -10.06
C THR A 271 8.77 -0.96 -9.11
N HIS A 272 7.54 -1.46 -9.17
CA HIS A 272 6.48 -0.99 -8.26
C HIS A 272 6.28 -1.92 -7.06
N PHE A 273 6.07 -3.21 -7.32
CA PHE A 273 5.89 -4.20 -6.23
C PHE A 273 7.24 -4.73 -5.76
N ILE A 274 8.06 -3.84 -5.22
CA ILE A 274 9.47 -4.13 -4.85
C ILE A 274 9.62 -5.20 -3.77
N GLN A 275 8.56 -5.48 -3.03
CA GLN A 275 8.49 -6.58 -2.06
C GLN A 275 8.56 -7.95 -2.74
N GLU A 276 8.19 -8.03 -4.02
CA GLU A 276 8.35 -9.23 -4.84
C GLU A 276 9.75 -9.37 -5.44
N ASP A 277 10.53 -8.29 -5.50
CA ASP A 277 11.89 -8.29 -6.05
C ASP A 277 12.96 -8.35 -4.96
N SER A 278 12.81 -7.56 -3.89
CA SER A 278 13.83 -7.34 -2.84
C SER A 278 13.27 -7.43 -1.41
N PRO A 279 12.51 -8.49 -1.05
CA PRO A 279 11.85 -8.55 0.25
C PRO A 279 12.82 -8.62 1.44
N ALA A 280 13.95 -9.32 1.30
CA ALA A 280 14.92 -9.47 2.37
C ALA A 280 15.65 -8.15 2.65
N GLU A 281 16.06 -7.44 1.60
CA GLU A 281 16.71 -6.14 1.69
C GLU A 281 15.78 -5.10 2.36
N ILE A 282 14.49 -5.11 2.00
CA ILE A 282 13.46 -4.27 2.61
C ILE A 282 13.32 -4.60 4.11
N GLY A 283 13.11 -5.87 4.44
CA GLY A 283 12.91 -6.31 5.83
C GLY A 283 14.11 -6.01 6.71
N ILE A 284 15.33 -6.28 6.23
CA ILE A 284 16.58 -5.99 6.95
C ILE A 284 16.72 -4.48 7.16
N ALA A 285 16.49 -3.66 6.11
CA ALA A 285 16.62 -2.21 6.21
C ALA A 285 15.64 -1.61 7.24
N VAL A 286 14.40 -2.09 7.28
CA VAL A 286 13.41 -1.66 8.28
C VAL A 286 13.83 -2.11 9.69
N ALA A 287 14.24 -3.37 9.86
CA ALA A 287 14.66 -3.90 11.16
C ALA A 287 15.90 -3.17 11.71
N GLU A 288 16.88 -2.84 10.87
CA GLU A 288 18.06 -2.08 11.28
C GLU A 288 17.73 -0.62 11.62
N TRP A 289 16.86 0.01 10.82
CA TRP A 289 16.41 1.37 11.08
C TRP A 289 15.63 1.49 12.39
N LEU A 290 14.76 0.53 12.71
CA LEU A 290 14.01 0.47 13.97
C LEU A 290 14.90 0.48 15.21
N LYS A 291 16.11 -0.05 15.14
CA LYS A 291 17.09 -0.01 16.24
C LYS A 291 17.68 1.39 16.50
N THR A 292 17.44 2.32 15.59
CA THR A 292 18.02 3.67 15.64
C THR A 292 17.03 4.76 15.99
N ILE A 293 15.76 4.43 16.15
CA ILE A 293 14.67 5.36 16.48
C ILE A 293 14.01 4.99 17.80
#